data_1eb5cf65c00891cdc4d675b0af26c932
#
_entry.id   1eb5cf65c00891cdc4d675b0af26c932
#
_cell.length_a   1.000
_cell.length_b   1.000
_cell.length_c   1.000
_cell.angle_alpha   90.00
_cell.angle_beta   90.00
_cell.angle_gamma   90.00
#
_symmetry.space_group_name_H-M   'P 1'
#
loop_
_entity.id
_entity.type
_entity.pdbx_description
1 polymer ?
#
loop_
_entity_poly.entity_id
_entity_poly.type
_entity_poly.pdbx_seq_one_letter_code
_entity_poly.pdbx_strand_id
1 'polypeptide(L)'
;MNNDALQKLVEQYFAAVDRKDLGHVLSFFSEDASFTIASFRTTFRGRNTEISGMFERLFSRYDTIYHGNFDHVISAPDRIACRFEVRNQCWGSPIIQKNNCNFFALKGSVFDEVYVYMSGDNALA
;
A
#
# COMPACT_ATOMS: atom_id res chain seq x y z
N MET A 1 16.55 -10.12 0.43
CA MET A 1 15.64 -10.75 -0.57
C MET A 1 16.16 -10.50 -1.98
N ASN A 2 15.94 -11.42 -2.90
CA ASN A 2 16.24 -11.19 -4.31
C ASN A 2 15.10 -10.43 -5.01
N ASN A 3 15.29 -10.11 -6.29
CA ASN A 3 14.30 -9.34 -7.04
C ASN A 3 12.93 -10.03 -7.10
N ASP A 4 12.90 -11.33 -7.38
CA ASP A 4 11.64 -12.08 -7.48
C ASP A 4 10.89 -12.08 -6.14
N ALA A 5 11.60 -12.25 -5.03
CA ALA A 5 11.01 -12.25 -3.70
C ALA A 5 10.43 -10.87 -3.33
N LEU A 6 11.13 -9.80 -3.66
CA LEU A 6 10.64 -8.42 -3.43
C LEU A 6 9.38 -8.14 -4.25
N GLN A 7 9.38 -8.51 -5.53
CA GLN A 7 8.21 -8.34 -6.39
C GLN A 7 7.00 -9.10 -5.86
N LYS A 8 7.18 -10.37 -5.50
CA LYS A 8 6.10 -11.19 -4.92
C LYS A 8 5.57 -10.60 -3.62
N LEU A 9 6.46 -10.14 -2.75
CA LEU A 9 6.06 -9.54 -1.47
C LEU A 9 5.14 -8.36 -1.68
N VAL A 10 5.50 -7.45 -2.58
CA VAL A 10 4.69 -6.25 -2.87
C VAL A 10 3.35 -6.63 -3.49
N GLU A 11 3.33 -7.56 -4.45
CA GLU A 11 2.09 -7.97 -5.09
C GLU A 11 1.17 -8.74 -4.14
N GLN A 12 1.72 -9.56 -3.26
CA GLN A 12 0.97 -10.23 -2.19
C GLN A 12 0.39 -9.23 -1.18
N TYR A 13 1.13 -8.20 -0.85
CA TYR A 13 0.65 -7.11 0.00
C TYR A 13 -0.58 -6.43 -0.62
N PHE A 14 -0.50 -6.03 -1.89
CA PHE A 14 -1.65 -5.41 -2.55
C PHE A 14 -2.84 -6.37 -2.69
N ALA A 15 -2.59 -7.65 -2.92
CA ALA A 15 -3.67 -8.64 -2.95
C ALA A 15 -4.38 -8.75 -1.60
N ALA A 16 -3.64 -8.66 -0.49
CA ALA A 16 -4.23 -8.64 0.85
C ALA A 16 -5.05 -7.37 1.09
N VAL A 17 -4.58 -6.22 0.62
CA VAL A 17 -5.35 -4.96 0.67
C VAL A 17 -6.65 -5.10 -0.11
N ASP A 18 -6.60 -5.66 -1.31
CA ASP A 18 -7.78 -5.83 -2.17
C ASP A 18 -8.81 -6.76 -1.55
N ARG A 19 -8.38 -7.74 -0.77
CA ARG A 19 -9.28 -8.64 -0.02
C ARG A 19 -9.78 -8.02 1.29
N LYS A 20 -9.28 -6.85 1.68
CA LYS A 20 -9.57 -6.21 2.96
C LYS A 20 -9.20 -7.09 4.16
N ASP A 21 -8.13 -7.86 4.03
CA ASP A 21 -7.62 -8.74 5.10
C ASP A 21 -6.66 -7.95 5.98
N LEU A 22 -7.18 -7.25 6.97
CA LEU A 22 -6.39 -6.34 7.81
C LEU A 22 -5.22 -7.04 8.50
N GLY A 23 -5.46 -8.19 9.11
CA GLY A 23 -4.40 -8.94 9.80
C GLY A 23 -3.26 -9.33 8.86
N HIS A 24 -3.59 -9.80 7.65
CA HIS A 24 -2.60 -10.15 6.64
C HIS A 24 -1.86 -8.90 6.14
N VAL A 25 -2.58 -7.80 5.85
CA VAL A 25 -1.96 -6.54 5.46
C VAL A 25 -0.93 -6.08 6.49
N LEU A 26 -1.31 -6.06 7.76
CA LEU A 26 -0.42 -5.61 8.84
C LEU A 26 0.81 -6.51 9.00
N SER A 27 0.69 -7.80 8.67
CA SER A 27 1.82 -8.72 8.75
C SER A 27 2.97 -8.37 7.80
N PHE A 28 2.73 -7.55 6.79
CA PHE A 28 3.78 -7.08 5.87
C PHE A 28 4.64 -5.94 6.44
N PHE A 29 4.24 -5.36 7.57
CA PHE A 29 4.90 -4.18 8.15
C PHE A 29 5.69 -4.53 9.40
N SER A 30 6.80 -3.81 9.65
CA SER A 30 7.46 -3.83 10.95
C SER A 30 6.59 -3.12 11.99
N GLU A 31 6.80 -3.42 13.27
CA GLU A 31 6.01 -2.83 14.35
C GLU A 31 6.10 -1.30 14.38
N ASP A 32 7.30 -0.75 14.13
CA ASP A 32 7.57 0.69 14.14
C ASP A 32 7.55 1.32 12.75
N ALA A 33 6.93 0.66 11.78
CA ALA A 33 6.88 1.15 10.40
C ALA A 33 6.26 2.54 10.28
N SER A 34 6.66 3.27 9.25
CA SER A 34 6.03 4.50 8.82
C SER A 34 5.41 4.34 7.44
N PHE A 35 4.28 4.98 7.24
CA PHE A 35 3.54 4.99 5.99
C PHE A 35 3.20 6.43 5.65
N THR A 36 3.88 6.98 4.64
CA THR A 36 3.77 8.39 4.28
C THR A 36 3.02 8.54 2.97
N ILE A 37 1.93 9.30 2.99
CA ILE A 37 1.24 9.73 1.80
C ILE A 37 1.91 11.04 1.36
N ALA A 38 2.97 10.90 0.56
CA ALA A 38 3.86 12.01 0.22
C ALA A 38 3.13 13.12 -0.55
N SER A 39 2.18 12.75 -1.42
CA SER A 39 1.38 13.72 -2.17
C SER A 39 0.58 14.66 -1.27
N PHE A 40 0.28 14.24 -0.04
CA PHE A 40 -0.54 15.00 0.92
C PHE A 40 0.18 15.31 2.23
N ARG A 41 1.50 15.06 2.30
CA ARG A 41 2.37 15.35 3.45
C ARG A 41 1.84 14.78 4.77
N THR A 42 1.32 13.56 4.73
CA THR A 42 0.73 12.89 5.90
C THR A 42 1.49 11.61 6.18
N THR A 43 1.91 11.39 7.43
CA THR A 43 2.61 10.18 7.85
C THR A 43 1.83 9.47 8.95
N PHE A 44 1.61 8.18 8.77
CA PHE A 44 1.04 7.27 9.76
C PHE A 44 2.16 6.42 10.33
N ARG A 45 2.29 6.38 11.67
CA ARG A 45 3.34 5.66 12.37
C ARG A 45 2.78 4.58 13.26
N GLY A 46 3.44 3.42 13.24
CA GLY A 46 3.08 2.29 14.07
C GLY A 46 2.08 1.37 13.38
N ARG A 47 2.53 0.10 13.22
CA ARG A 47 1.73 -0.94 12.56
C ARG A 47 0.36 -1.13 13.20
N ASN A 48 0.34 -1.24 14.54
CA ASN A 48 -0.86 -1.61 15.30
C ASN A 48 -1.65 -0.40 15.79
N THR A 49 -1.26 0.80 15.41
CA THR A 49 -1.88 2.07 15.80
C THR A 49 -2.33 2.85 14.56
N GLU A 50 -1.53 3.81 14.10
CA GLU A 50 -1.95 4.70 13.01
C GLU A 50 -2.08 3.99 11.66
N ILE A 51 -1.18 3.04 11.33
CA ILE A 51 -1.26 2.29 10.07
C ILE A 51 -2.50 1.41 10.07
N SER A 52 -2.77 0.69 11.15
CA SER A 52 -3.98 -0.12 11.28
C SER A 52 -5.24 0.72 11.11
N GLY A 53 -5.31 1.87 11.78
CA GLY A 53 -6.44 2.80 11.66
C GLY A 53 -6.65 3.32 10.25
N MET A 54 -5.57 3.61 9.53
CA MET A 54 -5.63 4.04 8.13
C MET A 54 -6.26 2.97 7.24
N PHE A 55 -5.84 1.71 7.37
CA PHE A 55 -6.42 0.62 6.57
C PHE A 55 -7.86 0.32 6.97
N GLU A 56 -8.20 0.39 8.26
CA GLU A 56 -9.59 0.24 8.69
C GLU A 56 -10.51 1.27 8.02
N ARG A 57 -10.08 2.54 7.96
CA ARG A 57 -10.83 3.60 7.29
C ARG A 57 -10.94 3.34 5.78
N LEU A 58 -9.86 2.94 5.13
CA LEU A 58 -9.87 2.61 3.71
C LEU A 58 -10.88 1.49 3.41
N PHE A 59 -10.86 0.42 4.20
CA PHE A 59 -11.72 -0.75 4.01
C PHE A 59 -13.19 -0.44 4.25
N SER A 60 -13.48 0.51 5.13
CA SER A 60 -14.85 0.98 5.37
C SER A 60 -15.35 1.95 4.30
N ARG A 61 -14.44 2.67 3.63
CA ARG A 61 -14.77 3.72 2.67
C ARG A 61 -15.26 3.17 1.34
N TYR A 62 -14.68 2.07 0.86
CA TYR A 62 -14.98 1.51 -0.45
C TYR A 62 -15.51 0.09 -0.34
N ASP A 63 -16.49 -0.24 -1.19
CA ASP A 63 -17.02 -1.60 -1.30
C ASP A 63 -16.02 -2.52 -2.01
N THR A 64 -15.37 -2.01 -3.05
CA THR A 64 -14.31 -2.74 -3.74
C THR A 64 -13.04 -1.92 -3.86
N ILE A 65 -11.90 -2.59 -3.75
CA ILE A 65 -10.57 -2.03 -3.89
C ILE A 65 -9.77 -2.96 -4.81
N TYR A 66 -9.09 -2.37 -5.81
CA TYR A 66 -8.26 -3.11 -6.74
C TYR A 66 -6.96 -2.39 -7.00
N HIS A 67 -5.85 -3.13 -6.98
CA HIS A 67 -4.52 -2.69 -7.38
C HIS A 67 -3.99 -3.63 -8.46
N GLY A 68 -3.46 -3.09 -9.54
CA GLY A 68 -2.94 -3.91 -10.64
C GLY A 68 -2.09 -3.13 -11.64
N ASN A 69 -1.71 -3.82 -12.72
CA ASN A 69 -0.84 -3.26 -13.76
C ASN A 69 0.49 -2.76 -13.18
N PHE A 70 1.14 -3.61 -12.39
CA PHE A 70 2.37 -3.25 -11.68
C PHE A 70 3.56 -3.11 -12.63
N ASP A 71 4.35 -2.05 -12.39
CA ASP A 71 5.63 -1.81 -13.04
C ASP A 71 6.65 -1.57 -11.93
N HIS A 72 7.53 -2.53 -11.71
CA HIS A 72 8.48 -2.53 -10.60
C HIS A 72 9.86 -2.07 -11.02
N VAL A 73 10.49 -1.26 -10.16
CA VAL A 73 11.93 -0.96 -10.20
C VAL A 73 12.52 -1.43 -8.88
N ILE A 74 13.44 -2.39 -8.94
CA ILE A 74 13.88 -3.13 -7.76
C ILE A 74 15.37 -2.87 -7.52
N SER A 75 15.69 -2.58 -6.26
CA SER A 75 17.06 -2.47 -5.76
C SER A 75 17.21 -3.43 -4.58
N ALA A 76 17.47 -4.72 -4.89
CA ALA A 76 17.70 -5.72 -3.86
C ALA A 76 18.89 -5.32 -2.98
N PRO A 77 18.92 -5.74 -1.69
CA PRO A 77 17.98 -6.71 -1.08
C PRO A 77 16.73 -6.10 -0.45
N ASP A 78 16.60 -4.75 -0.36
CA ASP A 78 15.66 -4.12 0.59
C ASP A 78 14.89 -2.91 0.05
N ARG A 79 14.99 -2.60 -1.24
CA ARG A 79 14.30 -1.44 -1.83
C ARG A 79 13.55 -1.84 -3.09
N ILE A 80 12.33 -1.33 -3.23
CA ILE A 80 11.51 -1.52 -4.43
C ILE A 80 10.57 -0.32 -4.61
N ALA A 81 10.47 0.15 -5.85
CA ALA A 81 9.46 1.11 -6.25
C ALA A 81 8.49 0.44 -7.21
N CYS A 82 7.23 0.84 -7.16
CA CYS A 82 6.17 0.21 -7.93
C CYS A 82 5.18 1.26 -8.42
N ARG A 83 4.98 1.33 -9.72
CA ARG A 83 3.89 2.10 -10.34
C ARG A 83 2.74 1.16 -10.63
N PHE A 84 1.50 1.61 -10.37
CA PHE A 84 0.32 0.73 -10.52
C PHE A 84 -0.96 1.53 -10.69
N GLU A 85 -2.00 0.84 -11.14
CA GLU A 85 -3.37 1.32 -11.20
C GLU A 85 -4.12 0.98 -9.92
N VAL A 86 -4.99 1.91 -9.48
CA VAL A 86 -5.94 1.69 -8.38
C VAL A 86 -7.35 1.91 -8.91
N ARG A 87 -8.27 1.02 -8.56
CA ARG A 87 -9.71 1.15 -8.84
C ARG A 87 -10.48 0.94 -7.56
N ASN A 88 -11.09 2.01 -7.07
CA ASN A 88 -11.92 1.98 -5.87
C ASN A 88 -13.36 2.27 -6.25
N GLN A 89 -14.32 1.56 -5.64
CA GLN A 89 -15.72 1.75 -5.94
C GLN A 89 -16.60 1.63 -4.71
N CYS A 90 -17.57 2.56 -4.58
CA CYS A 90 -18.73 2.40 -3.72
C CYS A 90 -19.91 1.97 -4.59
N TRP A 91 -20.75 1.04 -4.09
CA TRP A 91 -21.94 0.59 -4.82
C TRP A 91 -22.83 1.76 -5.20
N GLY A 92 -23.23 1.82 -6.47
CA GLY A 92 -24.07 2.89 -6.98
C GLY A 92 -23.30 4.13 -7.45
N SER A 93 -21.98 4.14 -7.34
CA SER A 93 -21.12 5.24 -7.77
C SER A 93 -20.15 4.80 -8.88
N PRO A 94 -19.64 5.73 -9.69
CA PRO A 94 -18.62 5.39 -10.69
C PRO A 94 -17.33 4.89 -10.04
N ILE A 95 -16.60 4.04 -10.77
CA ILE A 95 -15.27 3.60 -10.35
C ILE A 95 -14.33 4.81 -10.31
N ILE A 96 -13.61 4.97 -9.20
CA ILE A 96 -12.55 5.97 -9.06
C ILE A 96 -11.25 5.30 -9.47
N GLN A 97 -10.66 5.76 -10.58
CA GLN A 97 -9.40 5.23 -11.08
C GLN A 97 -8.25 6.19 -10.77
N LYS A 98 -7.15 5.63 -10.26
CA LYS A 98 -5.95 6.39 -9.93
C LYS A 98 -4.72 5.70 -10.50
N ASN A 99 -3.65 6.47 -10.68
CA ASN A 99 -2.31 5.96 -10.96
C ASN A 99 -1.41 6.38 -9.81
N ASN A 100 -0.84 5.39 -9.13
CA ASN A 100 -0.01 5.62 -7.96
C ASN A 100 1.40 5.09 -8.16
N CYS A 101 2.32 5.61 -7.35
CA CYS A 101 3.68 5.08 -7.26
C CYS A 101 4.05 4.99 -5.78
N ASN A 102 4.45 3.80 -5.35
CA ASN A 102 4.92 3.56 -3.99
C ASN A 102 6.41 3.25 -3.98
N PHE A 103 7.09 3.74 -2.95
CA PHE A 103 8.46 3.35 -2.61
C PHE A 103 8.42 2.58 -1.30
N PHE A 104 9.07 1.40 -1.29
CA PHE A 104 9.15 0.54 -0.12
C PHE A 104 10.61 0.36 0.29
N ALA A 105 10.89 0.59 1.57
CA ALA A 105 12.16 0.21 2.18
C ALA A 105 11.89 -0.86 3.24
N LEU A 106 12.61 -1.97 3.16
CA LEU A 106 12.41 -3.12 4.03
C LEU A 106 13.44 -3.17 5.16
N LYS A 107 12.99 -3.75 6.27
CA LYS A 107 13.85 -4.19 7.37
C LYS A 107 13.66 -5.70 7.49
N GLY A 108 14.70 -6.46 7.10
CA GLY A 108 14.53 -7.90 6.91
C GLY A 108 13.55 -8.19 5.77
N SER A 109 12.45 -8.85 6.09
CA SER A 109 11.44 -9.24 5.11
C SER A 109 10.11 -8.48 5.26
N VAL A 110 10.10 -7.37 5.97
CA VAL A 110 8.90 -6.55 6.19
C VAL A 110 9.14 -5.09 5.80
N PHE A 111 8.08 -4.39 5.46
CA PHE A 111 8.14 -2.96 5.14
C PHE A 111 8.39 -2.15 6.41
N ASP A 112 9.44 -1.35 6.38
CA ASP A 112 9.78 -0.44 7.47
C ASP A 112 9.37 1.00 7.15
N GLU A 113 9.51 1.40 5.89
CA GLU A 113 9.07 2.70 5.39
C GLU A 113 8.35 2.52 4.06
N VAL A 114 7.18 3.11 3.94
CA VAL A 114 6.42 3.18 2.69
C VAL A 114 6.12 4.63 2.37
N TYR A 115 6.38 5.02 1.12
CA TYR A 115 6.01 6.34 0.59
C TYR A 115 5.07 6.16 -0.57
N VAL A 116 3.91 6.83 -0.51
CA VAL A 116 2.86 6.76 -1.52
C VAL A 116 2.75 8.09 -2.23
N TYR A 117 2.85 8.06 -3.54
CA TYR A 117 2.51 9.18 -4.43
C TYR A 117 1.27 8.78 -5.22
N MET A 118 0.18 9.54 -5.08
CA MET A 118 -1.08 9.20 -5.72
C MET A 118 -1.61 10.33 -6.58
N SER A 119 -2.31 9.97 -7.64
CA SER A 119 -3.10 10.92 -8.42
C SER A 119 -4.47 11.11 -7.77
N GLY A 120 -5.10 12.27 -8.01
CA GLY A 120 -6.44 12.57 -7.50
C GLY A 120 -6.50 12.76 -6.00
N ASP A 121 -7.68 12.52 -5.43
CA ASP A 121 -7.94 12.74 -4.01
C ASP A 121 -7.26 11.71 -3.12
N ASN A 122 -7.05 12.09 -1.84
CA ASN A 122 -6.43 11.22 -0.86
C ASN A 122 -7.43 10.13 -0.41
N ALA A 123 -7.28 8.93 -0.98
CA ALA A 123 -8.12 7.78 -0.62
C ALA A 123 -7.78 7.18 0.75
N LEU A 124 -6.65 7.57 1.35
CA LEU A 124 -6.13 7.03 2.61
C LEU A 124 -6.28 8.01 3.79
N ALA A 125 -7.02 9.07 3.56
CA ALA A 125 -7.24 10.08 4.59
C ALA A 125 -8.02 9.57 5.80
#